data_edbf7086c5e4a9540cfe48dd804c7bbf
#
_entry.id   edbf7086c5e4a9540cfe48dd804c7bbf
#
_cell.length_a   1.000
_cell.length_b   1.000
_cell.length_c   1.000
_cell.angle_alpha   90.00
_cell.angle_beta   90.00
_cell.angle_gamma   90.00
#
_symmetry.space_group_name_H-M   'P 1'
#
loop_
_entity.id
_entity.type
_entity.pdbx_description
1 polymer ?
#
loop_
_entity_poly.entity_id
_entity_poly.type
_entity_poly.pdbx_seq_one_letter_code
_entity_poly.pdbx_strand_id
1 'polypeptide(L)'
;MATAAPKPLPPLTGAKLAIGTVALSLATFMNVLDSSIANVSIPAISGDLGVAPNQGTWVITSFAVANAISVPLTGWLTQRFGQVRLFVTSIILFVLASWACGLAPNMGTLITARIIQGAVAGPMIPLSQSLLLSTYPPAKSSMALALWGMTTLVAPVMGPILGGWISDNMTWPWIFYINIPVGILAAYATWVIYKDRESQTRSLPIDKIGLALLVIWVGSLQLMLDRGKELDWFNSTEIIVLTVVAVVGFAFFLIWELTEDHPVVDLTLFKGRNFSAGVVAISVAYGLFFGNLVILPLWLQTIVGYTATDAGLIMAPVGIFAIILSPVIGKNLPKMDARWVATTAFLTFALVFWMRSHFTTQIDTWTLLIPTLIQGAAMAMFFIPLTSIILSGLAPERIPAASGLSNFVRIMFGGIGASISTTIWDNRSALHHAQLVEHANAYNPAYTSSINQYTQLGMPNLQANGAIERVISQQAAMLGANDIFWISAVLFIVLIVFIWLTKPAKSAGGAEAAAGAH
;
A
#
# COMPACT_ATOMS: atom_id res chain seq x y z
N MET A 1 -4.21 -45.68 -3.20
CA MET A 1 -2.96 -45.60 -2.43
C MET A 1 -2.73 -44.11 -2.10
N ALA A 2 -2.89 -43.74 -0.85
CA ALA A 2 -2.59 -42.37 -0.42
C ALA A 2 -1.05 -42.20 -0.44
N THR A 3 -0.54 -41.46 -1.39
CA THR A 3 0.87 -41.08 -1.41
C THR A 3 1.13 -40.22 -0.17
N ALA A 4 2.03 -40.71 0.70
CA ALA A 4 2.45 -39.99 1.89
C ALA A 4 2.86 -38.55 1.51
N ALA A 5 2.34 -37.57 2.25
CA ALA A 5 2.73 -36.19 2.04
C ALA A 5 4.25 -36.06 2.13
N PRO A 6 4.92 -35.41 1.16
CA PRO A 6 6.38 -35.29 1.17
C PRO A 6 6.81 -34.56 2.45
N LYS A 7 7.86 -35.07 3.10
CA LYS A 7 8.43 -34.43 4.28
C LYS A 7 8.83 -32.98 3.94
N PRO A 8 8.50 -32.01 4.79
CA PRO A 8 8.91 -30.64 4.57
C PRO A 8 10.44 -30.56 4.46
N LEU A 9 10.92 -29.86 3.44
CA LEU A 9 12.36 -29.67 3.23
C LEU A 9 12.95 -28.87 4.41
N PRO A 10 14.19 -29.21 4.85
CA PRO A 10 14.81 -28.50 5.96
C PRO A 10 14.96 -27.01 5.65
N PRO A 11 14.89 -26.13 6.68
CA PRO A 11 15.13 -24.70 6.51
C PRO A 11 16.47 -24.42 5.82
N LEU A 12 16.56 -23.33 5.06
CA LEU A 12 17.83 -22.87 4.51
C LEU A 12 18.73 -22.31 5.62
N THR A 13 20.04 -22.43 5.44
CA THR A 13 21.05 -21.95 6.41
C THR A 13 22.20 -21.22 5.72
N GLY A 14 22.91 -20.40 6.47
CA GLY A 14 24.12 -19.72 6.00
C GLY A 14 23.89 -18.80 4.78
N ALA A 15 24.82 -18.80 3.84
CA ALA A 15 24.80 -17.93 2.68
C ALA A 15 23.56 -18.15 1.78
N LYS A 16 23.07 -19.39 1.64
CA LYS A 16 21.86 -19.68 0.85
C LYS A 16 20.64 -18.99 1.41
N LEU A 17 20.46 -18.97 2.74
CA LEU A 17 19.38 -18.25 3.39
C LEU A 17 19.48 -16.74 3.16
N ALA A 18 20.67 -16.15 3.34
CA ALA A 18 20.90 -14.72 3.15
C ALA A 18 20.63 -14.28 1.70
N ILE A 19 21.23 -14.98 0.72
CA ILE A 19 21.04 -14.64 -0.71
C ILE A 19 19.59 -14.86 -1.13
N GLY A 20 18.94 -15.94 -0.68
CA GLY A 20 17.52 -16.20 -0.96
C GLY A 20 16.61 -15.11 -0.39
N THR A 21 16.87 -14.67 0.85
CA THR A 21 16.14 -13.56 1.47
C THR A 21 16.31 -12.27 0.67
N VAL A 22 17.54 -11.92 0.30
CA VAL A 22 17.83 -10.72 -0.51
C VAL A 22 17.14 -10.80 -1.87
N ALA A 23 17.19 -11.95 -2.55
CA ALA A 23 16.56 -12.12 -3.87
C ALA A 23 15.04 -11.93 -3.81
N LEU A 24 14.35 -12.54 -2.83
CA LEU A 24 12.91 -12.39 -2.64
C LEU A 24 12.53 -10.96 -2.23
N SER A 25 13.33 -10.35 -1.35
CA SER A 25 13.14 -8.96 -0.92
C SER A 25 13.37 -7.98 -2.07
N LEU A 26 14.36 -8.22 -2.91
CA LEU A 26 14.68 -7.37 -4.06
C LEU A 26 13.56 -7.38 -5.11
N ALA A 27 12.98 -8.56 -5.38
CA ALA A 27 11.81 -8.65 -6.27
C ALA A 27 10.59 -7.90 -5.71
N THR A 28 10.34 -8.01 -4.41
CA THR A 28 9.26 -7.26 -3.75
C THR A 28 9.52 -5.76 -3.79
N PHE A 29 10.76 -5.35 -3.48
CA PHE A 29 11.20 -3.95 -3.56
C PHE A 29 10.97 -3.37 -4.95
N MET A 30 11.41 -4.08 -5.99
CA MET A 30 11.24 -3.69 -7.39
C MET A 30 9.77 -3.46 -7.76
N ASN A 31 8.87 -4.39 -7.38
CA ASN A 31 7.44 -4.27 -7.65
C ASN A 31 6.81 -3.04 -6.96
N VAL A 32 7.12 -2.84 -5.67
CA VAL A 32 6.58 -1.70 -4.91
C VAL A 32 7.20 -0.38 -5.37
N LEU A 33 8.49 -0.37 -5.71
CA LEU A 33 9.19 0.79 -6.26
C LEU A 33 8.56 1.22 -7.59
N ASP A 34 8.31 0.28 -8.50
CA ASP A 34 7.74 0.54 -9.83
C ASP A 34 6.37 1.23 -9.73
N SER A 35 5.54 0.82 -8.78
CA SER A 35 4.23 1.45 -8.56
C SER A 35 4.34 2.88 -8.01
N SER A 36 5.41 3.20 -7.31
CA SER A 36 5.63 4.48 -6.65
C SER A 36 6.42 5.47 -7.53
N ILE A 37 7.42 4.98 -8.27
CA ILE A 37 8.32 5.80 -9.09
C ILE A 37 7.60 6.47 -10.28
N ALA A 38 6.60 5.80 -10.85
CA ALA A 38 5.84 6.31 -11.98
C ALA A 38 5.04 7.57 -11.65
N ASN A 39 4.60 7.74 -10.38
CA ASN A 39 3.79 8.89 -9.96
C ASN A 39 4.46 10.24 -10.22
N VAL A 40 5.76 10.33 -9.98
CA VAL A 40 6.51 11.59 -10.12
C VAL A 40 6.81 11.90 -11.59
N SER A 41 6.84 10.88 -12.43
CA SER A 41 7.21 11.01 -13.85
C SER A 41 6.01 11.29 -14.77
N ILE A 42 4.77 11.36 -14.25
CA ILE A 42 3.56 11.63 -15.06
C ILE A 42 3.71 12.88 -15.94
N PRO A 43 4.16 14.04 -15.41
CA PRO A 43 4.29 15.24 -16.23
C PRO A 43 5.27 15.05 -17.40
N ALA A 44 6.41 14.38 -17.16
CA ALA A 44 7.40 14.09 -18.18
C ALA A 44 6.86 13.11 -19.24
N ILE A 45 6.17 12.04 -18.81
CA ILE A 45 5.55 11.07 -19.71
C ILE A 45 4.45 11.74 -20.57
N SER A 46 3.59 12.53 -19.95
CA SER A 46 2.49 13.20 -20.65
C SER A 46 3.02 14.22 -21.67
N GLY A 47 4.04 14.98 -21.29
CA GLY A 47 4.68 15.97 -22.17
C GLY A 47 5.35 15.31 -23.39
N ASP A 48 6.11 14.23 -23.18
CA ASP A 48 6.84 13.55 -24.23
C ASP A 48 5.89 12.79 -25.19
N LEU A 49 4.83 12.18 -24.67
CA LEU A 49 3.83 11.46 -25.47
C LEU A 49 2.72 12.37 -26.04
N GLY A 50 2.76 13.67 -25.77
CA GLY A 50 1.82 14.66 -26.32
C GLY A 50 0.38 14.49 -25.84
N VAL A 51 0.16 14.06 -24.59
CA VAL A 51 -1.16 13.83 -24.01
C VAL A 51 -1.42 14.76 -22.82
N ALA A 52 -2.69 14.97 -22.48
CA ALA A 52 -3.06 15.77 -21.31
C ALA A 52 -2.62 15.08 -20.01
N PRO A 53 -2.27 15.84 -18.94
CA PRO A 53 -1.81 15.26 -17.67
C PRO A 53 -2.78 14.26 -17.03
N ASN A 54 -4.08 14.49 -17.17
CA ASN A 54 -5.12 13.55 -16.71
C ASN A 54 -5.14 12.23 -17.49
N GLN A 55 -4.67 12.21 -18.75
CA GLN A 55 -4.46 10.99 -19.51
C GLN A 55 -3.18 10.26 -19.07
N GLY A 56 -2.18 11.00 -18.59
CA GLY A 56 -0.95 10.43 -18.03
C GLY A 56 -1.18 9.59 -16.78
N THR A 57 -2.21 9.88 -15.98
CA THR A 57 -2.55 9.10 -14.79
C THR A 57 -2.93 7.66 -15.11
N TRP A 58 -3.41 7.37 -16.34
CA TRP A 58 -3.70 6.02 -16.78
C TRP A 58 -2.50 5.05 -16.73
N VAL A 59 -1.27 5.58 -16.78
CA VAL A 59 -0.04 4.78 -16.61
C VAL A 59 -0.03 4.11 -15.22
N ILE A 60 -0.53 4.80 -14.20
CA ILE A 60 -0.61 4.28 -12.83
C ILE A 60 -1.85 3.42 -12.65
N THR A 61 -3.01 3.95 -13.05
CA THR A 61 -4.30 3.29 -12.88
C THR A 61 -4.34 1.93 -13.56
N SER A 62 -3.86 1.82 -14.80
CA SER A 62 -3.86 0.56 -15.54
C SER A 62 -3.02 -0.53 -14.86
N PHE A 63 -1.85 -0.18 -14.34
CA PHE A 63 -1.03 -1.09 -13.55
C PHE A 63 -1.74 -1.48 -12.24
N ALA A 64 -2.26 -0.52 -11.50
CA ALA A 64 -2.90 -0.74 -10.20
C ALA A 64 -4.13 -1.64 -10.31
N VAL A 65 -5.00 -1.41 -11.32
CA VAL A 65 -6.17 -2.25 -11.61
C VAL A 65 -5.75 -3.68 -11.94
N ALA A 66 -4.81 -3.85 -12.88
CA ALA A 66 -4.36 -5.18 -13.29
C ALA A 66 -3.67 -5.93 -12.14
N ASN A 67 -2.88 -5.23 -11.33
CA ASN A 67 -2.24 -5.79 -10.13
C ASN A 67 -3.29 -6.23 -9.11
N ALA A 68 -4.25 -5.36 -8.78
CA ALA A 68 -5.32 -5.66 -7.83
C ALA A 68 -6.14 -6.89 -8.23
N ILE A 69 -6.43 -7.07 -9.52
CA ILE A 69 -7.12 -8.26 -10.05
C ILE A 69 -6.26 -9.52 -9.90
N SER A 70 -4.94 -9.40 -10.12
CA SER A 70 -4.04 -10.56 -10.15
C SER A 70 -3.61 -11.05 -8.75
N VAL A 71 -3.54 -10.18 -7.75
CA VAL A 71 -3.10 -10.54 -6.39
C VAL A 71 -3.93 -11.68 -5.76
N PRO A 72 -5.27 -11.67 -5.76
CA PRO A 72 -6.06 -12.74 -5.15
C PRO A 72 -5.96 -14.08 -5.89
N LEU A 73 -5.57 -14.08 -7.18
CA LEU A 73 -5.36 -15.29 -7.97
C LEU A 73 -4.12 -16.08 -7.54
N THR A 74 -3.26 -15.53 -6.70
CA THR A 74 -1.98 -16.13 -6.30
C THR A 74 -2.15 -17.55 -5.77
N GLY A 75 -3.19 -17.82 -4.99
CA GLY A 75 -3.46 -19.16 -4.42
C GLY A 75 -3.71 -20.20 -5.51
N TRP A 76 -4.60 -19.89 -6.44
CA TRP A 76 -4.93 -20.77 -7.57
C TRP A 76 -3.73 -20.96 -8.52
N LEU A 77 -3.08 -19.84 -8.89
CA LEU A 77 -1.89 -19.88 -9.75
C LEU A 77 -0.76 -20.74 -9.14
N THR A 78 -0.55 -20.63 -7.82
CA THR A 78 0.45 -21.42 -7.09
C THR A 78 0.15 -22.92 -7.14
N GLN A 79 -1.10 -23.29 -6.96
CA GLN A 79 -1.51 -24.71 -7.03
C GLN A 79 -1.35 -25.28 -8.44
N ARG A 80 -1.54 -24.47 -9.48
CA ARG A 80 -1.45 -24.91 -10.88
C ARG A 80 -0.02 -24.94 -11.42
N PHE A 81 0.79 -23.92 -11.13
CA PHE A 81 2.12 -23.74 -11.75
C PHE A 81 3.28 -24.03 -10.81
N GLY A 82 3.03 -24.10 -9.51
CA GLY A 82 4.05 -24.19 -8.47
C GLY A 82 4.50 -22.81 -8.02
N GLN A 83 4.97 -22.74 -6.77
CA GLN A 83 5.28 -21.48 -6.10
C GLN A 83 6.54 -20.82 -6.66
N VAL A 84 7.61 -21.61 -6.87
CA VAL A 84 8.90 -21.09 -7.33
C VAL A 84 8.85 -20.73 -8.81
N ARG A 85 8.28 -21.61 -9.64
CA ARG A 85 8.11 -21.35 -11.07
C ARG A 85 7.27 -20.13 -11.31
N LEU A 86 6.14 -20.01 -10.62
CA LEU A 86 5.25 -18.85 -10.76
C LEU A 86 5.98 -17.56 -10.38
N PHE A 87 6.71 -17.56 -9.26
CA PHE A 87 7.42 -16.36 -8.81
C PHE A 87 8.52 -15.94 -9.79
N VAL A 88 9.37 -16.87 -10.24
CA VAL A 88 10.44 -16.56 -11.20
C VAL A 88 9.88 -16.12 -12.55
N THR A 89 8.84 -16.80 -13.05
CA THR A 89 8.17 -16.40 -14.30
C THR A 89 7.54 -15.02 -14.18
N SER A 90 6.90 -14.72 -13.05
CA SER A 90 6.36 -13.37 -12.78
C SER A 90 7.44 -12.30 -12.82
N ILE A 91 8.61 -12.52 -12.22
CA ILE A 91 9.73 -11.57 -12.27
C ILE A 91 10.22 -11.39 -13.73
N ILE A 92 10.41 -12.48 -14.48
CA ILE A 92 10.89 -12.40 -15.86
C ILE A 92 9.88 -11.64 -16.74
N LEU A 93 8.60 -11.97 -16.65
CA LEU A 93 7.56 -11.29 -17.41
C LEU A 93 7.41 -9.82 -16.98
N PHE A 94 7.59 -9.51 -15.68
CA PHE A 94 7.60 -8.14 -15.18
C PHE A 94 8.76 -7.34 -15.80
N VAL A 95 9.95 -7.91 -15.88
CA VAL A 95 11.12 -7.28 -16.52
C VAL A 95 10.86 -7.03 -18.01
N LEU A 96 10.30 -8.01 -18.72
CA LEU A 96 9.96 -7.86 -20.14
C LEU A 96 8.89 -6.79 -20.36
N ALA A 97 7.85 -6.76 -19.52
CA ALA A 97 6.82 -5.72 -19.59
C ALA A 97 7.40 -4.33 -19.23
N SER A 98 8.31 -4.26 -18.26
CA SER A 98 9.02 -3.03 -17.91
C SER A 98 9.87 -2.50 -19.06
N TRP A 99 10.58 -3.40 -19.76
CA TRP A 99 11.30 -3.06 -20.97
C TRP A 99 10.35 -2.54 -22.07
N ALA A 100 9.20 -3.19 -22.26
CA ALA A 100 8.19 -2.74 -23.21
C ALA A 100 7.59 -1.37 -22.84
N CYS A 101 7.39 -1.06 -21.55
CA CYS A 101 6.97 0.27 -21.08
C CYS A 101 7.97 1.35 -21.49
N GLY A 102 9.28 1.10 -21.30
CA GLY A 102 10.32 2.06 -21.68
C GLY A 102 10.48 2.27 -23.20
N LEU A 103 10.04 1.32 -24.01
CA LEU A 103 10.05 1.41 -25.48
C LEU A 103 8.73 1.95 -26.08
N ALA A 104 7.74 2.28 -25.26
CA ALA A 104 6.41 2.64 -25.73
C ALA A 104 6.41 3.94 -26.56
N PRO A 105 6.01 3.92 -27.85
CA PRO A 105 6.02 5.10 -28.70
C PRO A 105 4.80 6.00 -28.54
N ASN A 106 3.79 5.55 -27.81
CA ASN A 106 2.56 6.29 -27.56
C ASN A 106 1.87 5.78 -26.28
N MET A 107 0.91 6.56 -25.79
CA MET A 107 0.18 6.28 -24.55
C MET A 107 -0.56 4.93 -24.58
N GLY A 108 -1.18 4.55 -25.69
CA GLY A 108 -1.92 3.27 -25.80
C GLY A 108 -1.03 2.04 -25.63
N THR A 109 0.17 2.07 -26.23
CA THR A 109 1.18 1.01 -26.08
C THR A 109 1.70 0.96 -24.63
N LEU A 110 1.94 2.12 -24.03
CA LEU A 110 2.39 2.22 -22.63
C LEU A 110 1.34 1.65 -21.68
N ILE A 111 0.08 2.03 -21.82
CA ILE A 111 -1.03 1.50 -21.00
C ILE A 111 -1.14 -0.02 -21.16
N THR A 112 -1.04 -0.55 -22.39
CA THR A 112 -1.10 -2.00 -22.64
C THR A 112 0.05 -2.72 -21.92
N ALA A 113 1.27 -2.21 -22.03
CA ALA A 113 2.43 -2.77 -21.35
C ALA A 113 2.26 -2.70 -19.81
N ARG A 114 1.69 -1.62 -19.28
CA ARG A 114 1.38 -1.44 -17.84
C ARG A 114 0.32 -2.43 -17.34
N ILE A 115 -0.72 -2.72 -18.14
CA ILE A 115 -1.71 -3.76 -17.80
C ILE A 115 -1.01 -5.12 -17.67
N ILE A 116 -0.18 -5.49 -18.64
CA ILE A 116 0.56 -6.76 -18.61
C ILE A 116 1.50 -6.78 -17.39
N GLN A 117 2.24 -5.70 -17.14
CA GLN A 117 3.16 -5.58 -16.02
C GLN A 117 2.42 -5.72 -14.68
N GLY A 118 1.29 -5.04 -14.50
CA GLY A 118 0.45 -5.15 -13.30
C GLY A 118 -0.10 -6.56 -13.09
N ALA A 119 -0.58 -7.21 -14.14
CA ALA A 119 -1.12 -8.56 -14.06
C ALA A 119 -0.07 -9.58 -13.63
N VAL A 120 1.16 -9.49 -14.10
CA VAL A 120 2.24 -10.42 -13.69
C VAL A 120 2.88 -10.03 -12.36
N ALA A 121 2.74 -8.79 -11.92
CA ALA A 121 3.25 -8.30 -10.65
C ALA A 121 2.45 -8.81 -9.44
N GLY A 122 1.14 -9.07 -9.61
CA GLY A 122 0.24 -9.43 -8.51
C GLY A 122 0.73 -10.56 -7.60
N PRO A 123 1.15 -11.70 -8.13
CA PRO A 123 1.64 -12.81 -7.32
C PRO A 123 2.98 -12.55 -6.62
N MET A 124 3.78 -11.56 -7.04
CA MET A 124 5.16 -11.39 -6.54
C MET A 124 5.22 -11.10 -5.04
N ILE A 125 4.39 -10.21 -4.53
CA ILE A 125 4.36 -9.84 -3.11
C ILE A 125 3.92 -11.02 -2.22
N PRO A 126 2.77 -11.68 -2.45
CA PRO A 126 2.35 -12.80 -1.60
C PRO A 126 3.25 -14.03 -1.74
N LEU A 127 3.81 -14.29 -2.91
CA LEU A 127 4.75 -15.42 -3.09
C LEU A 127 6.10 -15.17 -2.42
N SER A 128 6.65 -13.97 -2.47
CA SER A 128 7.88 -13.64 -1.74
C SER A 128 7.71 -13.85 -0.24
N GLN A 129 6.58 -13.44 0.31
CA GLN A 129 6.22 -13.64 1.71
C GLN A 129 6.10 -15.12 2.06
N SER A 130 5.40 -15.90 1.24
CA SER A 130 5.22 -17.33 1.44
C SER A 130 6.54 -18.11 1.32
N LEU A 131 7.38 -17.81 0.32
CA LEU A 131 8.69 -18.42 0.13
C LEU A 131 9.64 -18.10 1.28
N LEU A 132 9.65 -16.86 1.78
CA LEU A 132 10.42 -16.50 2.97
C LEU A 132 9.99 -17.31 4.19
N LEU A 133 8.70 -17.42 4.46
CA LEU A 133 8.18 -18.18 5.59
C LEU A 133 8.52 -19.67 5.49
N SER A 134 8.52 -20.25 4.29
CA SER A 134 8.86 -21.67 4.07
C SER A 134 10.36 -21.99 4.23
N THR A 135 11.22 -20.98 4.16
CA THR A 135 12.67 -21.15 4.20
C THR A 135 13.30 -20.89 5.56
N TYR A 136 12.65 -20.11 6.40
CA TYR A 136 13.11 -19.85 7.75
C TYR A 136 12.64 -20.93 8.72
N PRO A 137 13.42 -21.25 9.78
CA PRO A 137 12.92 -22.05 10.89
C PRO A 137 11.67 -21.39 11.51
N PRO A 138 10.67 -22.16 11.99
CA PRO A 138 9.46 -21.60 12.59
C PRO A 138 9.74 -20.57 13.70
N ALA A 139 10.77 -20.80 14.52
CA ALA A 139 11.20 -19.87 15.56
C ALA A 139 11.74 -18.52 15.04
N LYS A 140 12.07 -18.41 13.75
CA LYS A 140 12.60 -17.20 13.09
C LYS A 140 11.65 -16.64 12.03
N SER A 141 10.41 -17.13 11.93
CA SER A 141 9.41 -16.67 10.95
C SER A 141 9.11 -15.17 11.08
N SER A 142 9.07 -14.64 12.31
CA SER A 142 8.89 -13.21 12.56
C SER A 142 10.05 -12.36 12.04
N MET A 143 11.28 -12.90 12.07
CA MET A 143 12.44 -12.24 11.46
C MET A 143 12.33 -12.21 9.93
N ALA A 144 11.86 -13.30 9.32
CA ALA A 144 11.60 -13.34 7.88
C ALA A 144 10.57 -12.28 7.47
N LEU A 145 9.46 -12.17 8.22
CA LEU A 145 8.45 -11.14 8.01
C LEU A 145 8.97 -9.72 8.25
N ALA A 146 9.89 -9.54 9.21
CA ALA A 146 10.53 -8.25 9.44
C ALA A 146 11.37 -7.80 8.24
N LEU A 147 12.20 -8.69 7.71
CA LEU A 147 13.04 -8.42 6.53
C LEU A 147 12.19 -8.14 5.28
N TRP A 148 11.12 -8.91 5.09
CA TRP A 148 10.15 -8.68 4.02
C TRP A 148 9.43 -7.33 4.19
N GLY A 149 8.95 -7.03 5.40
CA GLY A 149 8.24 -5.79 5.71
C GLY A 149 9.09 -4.54 5.47
N MET A 150 10.41 -4.59 5.76
CA MET A 150 11.32 -3.49 5.48
C MET A 150 11.31 -3.09 3.99
N THR A 151 11.29 -4.05 3.08
CA THR A 151 11.30 -3.76 1.65
C THR A 151 10.02 -3.07 1.17
N THR A 152 8.87 -3.47 1.72
CA THR A 152 7.58 -2.85 1.39
C THR A 152 7.41 -1.44 1.97
N LEU A 153 8.19 -1.09 3.00
CA LEU A 153 8.18 0.23 3.62
C LEU A 153 9.15 1.22 2.96
N VAL A 154 10.31 0.74 2.55
CA VAL A 154 11.37 1.58 1.97
C VAL A 154 11.06 1.95 0.52
N ALA A 155 10.50 1.03 -0.24
CA ALA A 155 10.26 1.23 -1.66
C ALA A 155 9.34 2.44 -1.99
N PRO A 156 8.21 2.68 -1.29
CA PRO A 156 7.37 3.86 -1.55
C PRO A 156 8.08 5.19 -1.27
N VAL A 157 9.02 5.22 -0.32
CA VAL A 157 9.81 6.41 0.01
C VAL A 157 10.89 6.65 -1.04
N MET A 158 11.53 5.58 -1.50
CA MET A 158 12.58 5.67 -2.53
C MET A 158 12.02 6.02 -3.92
N GLY A 159 10.76 5.67 -4.18
CA GLY A 159 10.13 5.91 -5.48
C GLY A 159 10.16 7.37 -5.93
N PRO A 160 9.60 8.32 -5.17
CA PRO A 160 9.65 9.74 -5.51
C PRO A 160 11.08 10.30 -5.61
N ILE A 161 12.00 9.86 -4.75
CA ILE A 161 13.39 10.32 -4.75
C ILE A 161 14.10 9.88 -6.03
N LEU A 162 14.05 8.57 -6.34
CA LEU A 162 14.68 8.02 -7.54
C LEU A 162 13.96 8.49 -8.81
N GLY A 163 12.63 8.53 -8.79
CA GLY A 163 11.83 8.96 -9.93
C GLY A 163 12.06 10.43 -10.29
N GLY A 164 12.12 11.30 -9.30
CA GLY A 164 12.47 12.72 -9.49
C GLY A 164 13.87 12.87 -10.06
N TRP A 165 14.89 12.24 -9.44
CA TRP A 165 16.26 12.30 -9.93
C TRP A 165 16.40 11.76 -11.37
N ILE A 166 15.76 10.64 -11.70
CA ILE A 166 15.78 10.07 -13.06
C ILE A 166 15.09 11.03 -14.05
N SER A 167 13.93 11.57 -13.70
CA SER A 167 13.17 12.46 -14.58
C SER A 167 13.89 13.78 -14.84
N ASP A 168 14.66 14.27 -13.86
CA ASP A 168 15.41 15.53 -13.97
C ASP A 168 16.76 15.37 -14.71
N ASN A 169 17.41 14.20 -14.59
CA ASN A 169 18.77 13.98 -15.12
C ASN A 169 18.83 13.02 -16.32
N MET A 170 17.75 12.27 -16.58
CA MET A 170 17.63 11.29 -17.66
C MET A 170 16.29 11.46 -18.37
N THR A 171 15.91 10.49 -19.20
CA THR A 171 14.58 10.42 -19.81
C THR A 171 13.65 9.52 -19.00
N TRP A 172 12.34 9.79 -19.04
CA TRP A 172 11.35 9.01 -18.28
C TRP A 172 11.40 7.49 -18.50
N PRO A 173 11.75 6.92 -19.68
CA PRO A 173 11.84 5.46 -19.85
C PRO A 173 12.76 4.76 -18.84
N TRP A 174 13.75 5.46 -18.30
CA TRP A 174 14.69 4.91 -17.33
C TRP A 174 14.02 4.51 -16.01
N ILE A 175 12.85 5.08 -15.64
CA ILE A 175 12.10 4.62 -14.47
C ILE A 175 11.67 3.15 -14.61
N PHE A 176 11.49 2.69 -15.83
CA PHE A 176 11.17 1.29 -16.16
C PHE A 176 12.43 0.44 -16.35
N TYR A 177 13.47 0.98 -17.02
CA TYR A 177 14.68 0.22 -17.29
C TYR A 177 15.48 -0.13 -16.03
N ILE A 178 15.35 0.63 -14.94
CA ILE A 178 15.97 0.29 -13.64
C ILE A 178 15.55 -1.08 -13.11
N ASN A 179 14.35 -1.56 -13.49
CA ASN A 179 13.84 -2.86 -13.10
C ASN A 179 14.57 -4.03 -13.79
N ILE A 180 15.19 -3.80 -14.94
CA ILE A 180 15.78 -4.87 -15.74
C ILE A 180 16.96 -5.55 -15.02
N PRO A 181 18.03 -4.84 -14.63
CA PRO A 181 19.16 -5.48 -13.95
C PRO A 181 18.76 -6.09 -12.60
N VAL A 182 17.88 -5.39 -11.86
CA VAL A 182 17.41 -5.83 -10.56
C VAL A 182 16.59 -7.13 -10.68
N GLY A 183 15.65 -7.17 -11.62
CA GLY A 183 14.79 -8.32 -11.84
C GLY A 183 15.56 -9.54 -12.37
N ILE A 184 16.52 -9.36 -13.29
CA ILE A 184 17.36 -10.47 -13.78
C ILE A 184 18.15 -11.10 -12.62
N LEU A 185 18.77 -10.29 -11.77
CA LEU A 185 19.51 -10.78 -10.60
C LEU A 185 18.60 -11.50 -9.61
N ALA A 186 17.42 -10.92 -9.32
CA ALA A 186 16.43 -11.52 -8.42
C ALA A 186 15.89 -12.85 -8.96
N ALA A 187 15.55 -12.92 -10.25
CA ALA A 187 15.07 -14.15 -10.90
C ALA A 187 16.13 -15.25 -10.88
N TYR A 188 17.36 -14.93 -11.28
CA TYR A 188 18.46 -15.88 -11.30
C TYR A 188 18.78 -16.43 -9.89
N ALA A 189 18.96 -15.54 -8.92
CA ALA A 189 19.26 -15.95 -7.54
C ALA A 189 18.13 -16.78 -6.94
N THR A 190 16.87 -16.39 -7.18
CA THR A 190 15.71 -17.17 -6.72
C THR A 190 15.69 -18.54 -7.36
N TRP A 191 15.86 -18.64 -8.68
CA TRP A 191 15.87 -19.93 -9.37
C TRP A 191 16.95 -20.86 -8.84
N VAL A 192 18.19 -20.37 -8.71
CA VAL A 192 19.33 -21.19 -8.23
C VAL A 192 19.09 -21.73 -6.82
N ILE A 193 18.48 -20.93 -5.94
CA ILE A 193 18.30 -21.30 -4.52
C ILE A 193 17.06 -22.14 -4.30
N TYR A 194 15.96 -21.84 -5.03
CA TYR A 194 14.62 -22.38 -4.71
C TYR A 194 14.12 -23.44 -5.69
N LYS A 195 14.78 -23.70 -6.85
CA LYS A 195 14.32 -24.65 -7.88
C LYS A 195 13.95 -26.04 -7.34
N ASP A 196 14.68 -26.52 -6.32
CA ASP A 196 14.48 -27.83 -5.72
C ASP A 196 13.42 -27.80 -4.57
N ARG A 197 12.81 -26.64 -4.33
CA ARG A 197 11.81 -26.38 -3.28
C ARG A 197 10.42 -26.10 -3.85
N GLU A 198 10.14 -26.62 -5.03
CA GLU A 198 8.86 -26.40 -5.68
C GLU A 198 7.69 -26.99 -4.89
N SER A 199 6.57 -26.29 -4.84
CA SER A 199 5.34 -26.79 -4.27
C SER A 199 4.69 -27.83 -5.17
N GLN A 200 3.89 -28.72 -4.56
CA GLN A 200 3.10 -29.69 -5.35
C GLN A 200 2.09 -28.96 -6.23
N THR A 201 2.03 -29.34 -7.48
CA THR A 201 1.06 -28.81 -8.45
C THR A 201 -0.14 -29.74 -8.59
N ARG A 202 -1.31 -29.15 -8.79
CA ARG A 202 -2.57 -29.85 -9.08
C ARG A 202 -3.19 -29.24 -10.34
N SER A 203 -3.70 -30.08 -11.23
CA SER A 203 -4.44 -29.60 -12.41
C SER A 203 -5.86 -29.23 -12.00
N LEU A 204 -6.04 -28.00 -11.49
CA LEU A 204 -7.34 -27.46 -11.17
C LEU A 204 -7.97 -26.81 -12.42
N PRO A 205 -9.28 -26.96 -12.67
CA PRO A 205 -9.98 -26.22 -13.70
C PRO A 205 -9.91 -24.73 -13.43
N ILE A 206 -10.01 -23.92 -14.48
CA ILE A 206 -10.10 -22.46 -14.37
C ILE A 206 -11.56 -22.10 -14.16
N ASP A 207 -11.87 -21.47 -13.05
CA ASP A 207 -13.16 -20.82 -12.86
C ASP A 207 -13.20 -19.50 -13.65
N LYS A 208 -13.77 -19.60 -14.85
CA LYS A 208 -13.86 -18.45 -15.78
C LYS A 208 -14.89 -17.42 -15.30
N ILE A 209 -15.94 -17.85 -14.60
CA ILE A 209 -17.01 -16.98 -14.14
C ILE A 209 -16.52 -16.17 -12.94
N GLY A 210 -15.92 -16.82 -11.93
CA GLY A 210 -15.33 -16.15 -10.79
C GLY A 210 -14.25 -15.15 -11.22
N LEU A 211 -13.38 -15.53 -12.17
CA LEU A 211 -12.39 -14.62 -12.74
C LEU A 211 -13.03 -13.41 -13.44
N ALA A 212 -14.05 -13.62 -14.28
CA ALA A 212 -14.74 -12.52 -14.96
C ALA A 212 -15.42 -11.56 -13.96
N LEU A 213 -16.09 -12.11 -12.96
CA LEU A 213 -16.72 -11.32 -11.89
C LEU A 213 -15.66 -10.52 -11.11
N LEU A 214 -14.51 -11.15 -10.78
CA LEU A 214 -13.40 -10.47 -10.11
C LEU A 214 -12.90 -9.27 -10.93
N VAL A 215 -12.67 -9.46 -12.24
CA VAL A 215 -12.23 -8.39 -13.16
C VAL A 215 -13.24 -7.25 -13.19
N ILE A 216 -14.53 -7.57 -13.30
CA ILE A 216 -15.61 -6.59 -13.44
C ILE A 216 -15.72 -5.74 -12.17
N TRP A 217 -15.87 -6.35 -10.99
CA TRP A 217 -16.12 -5.57 -9.79
C TRP A 217 -14.89 -4.82 -9.29
N VAL A 218 -13.68 -5.46 -9.33
CA VAL A 218 -12.43 -4.79 -8.94
C VAL A 218 -12.09 -3.67 -9.90
N GLY A 219 -12.19 -3.93 -11.22
CA GLY A 219 -11.93 -2.93 -12.24
C GLY A 219 -12.87 -1.72 -12.10
N SER A 220 -14.18 -1.96 -11.95
CA SER A 220 -15.16 -0.88 -11.77
C SER A 220 -14.94 -0.10 -10.48
N LEU A 221 -14.64 -0.79 -9.37
CA LEU A 221 -14.35 -0.13 -8.10
C LEU A 221 -13.09 0.74 -8.19
N GLN A 222 -12.02 0.21 -8.76
CA GLN A 222 -10.76 0.94 -8.89
C GLN A 222 -10.90 2.17 -9.79
N LEU A 223 -11.60 2.03 -10.94
CA LEU A 223 -11.89 3.16 -11.82
C LEU A 223 -12.78 4.22 -11.15
N MET A 224 -13.78 3.78 -10.39
CA MET A 224 -14.64 4.68 -9.61
C MET A 224 -13.82 5.49 -8.58
N LEU A 225 -12.92 4.83 -7.85
CA LEU A 225 -12.07 5.49 -6.85
C LEU A 225 -11.08 6.47 -7.48
N ASP A 226 -10.53 6.14 -8.62
CA ASP A 226 -9.49 6.90 -9.31
C ASP A 226 -10.08 8.17 -9.98
N ARG A 227 -11.24 8.04 -10.63
CA ARG A 227 -11.88 9.13 -11.36
C ARG A 227 -12.95 9.88 -10.55
N GLY A 228 -13.33 9.34 -9.38
CA GLY A 228 -14.41 9.87 -8.58
C GLY A 228 -14.26 11.35 -8.26
N LYS A 229 -13.05 11.76 -7.84
CA LYS A 229 -12.74 13.15 -7.52
C LYS A 229 -12.83 14.08 -8.76
N GLU A 230 -12.30 13.65 -9.90
CA GLU A 230 -12.28 14.44 -11.15
C GLU A 230 -13.69 14.65 -11.72
N LEU A 231 -14.58 13.66 -11.54
CA LEU A 231 -15.92 13.64 -12.08
C LEU A 231 -17.00 14.07 -11.05
N ASP A 232 -16.59 14.68 -9.94
CA ASP A 232 -17.50 15.13 -8.87
C ASP A 232 -18.40 14.02 -8.32
N TRP A 233 -17.81 12.82 -8.15
CA TRP A 233 -18.41 11.65 -7.52
C TRP A 233 -19.82 11.33 -8.07
N PHE A 234 -20.80 11.20 -7.20
CA PHE A 234 -22.16 10.76 -7.54
C PHE A 234 -23.00 11.81 -8.32
N ASN A 235 -22.41 12.96 -8.65
CA ASN A 235 -22.99 13.89 -9.61
C ASN A 235 -22.74 13.43 -11.06
N SER A 236 -21.79 12.51 -11.27
CA SER A 236 -21.50 11.92 -12.59
C SER A 236 -22.24 10.61 -12.79
N THR A 237 -22.92 10.48 -13.94
CA THR A 237 -23.56 9.22 -14.36
C THR A 237 -22.54 8.10 -14.52
N GLU A 238 -21.33 8.40 -14.98
CA GLU A 238 -20.24 7.41 -15.13
C GLU A 238 -19.87 6.79 -13.77
N ILE A 239 -19.69 7.61 -12.73
CA ILE A 239 -19.37 7.14 -11.37
C ILE A 239 -20.52 6.33 -10.77
N ILE A 240 -21.78 6.76 -10.99
CA ILE A 240 -22.96 5.99 -10.54
C ILE A 240 -22.96 4.60 -11.20
N VAL A 241 -22.77 4.53 -12.52
CA VAL A 241 -22.71 3.24 -13.24
C VAL A 241 -21.59 2.36 -12.74
N LEU A 242 -20.37 2.91 -12.59
CA LEU A 242 -19.22 2.17 -12.06
C LEU A 242 -19.49 1.65 -10.64
N THR A 243 -20.13 2.45 -9.79
CA THR A 243 -20.51 2.05 -8.43
C THR A 243 -21.51 0.90 -8.44
N VAL A 244 -22.57 1.00 -9.26
CA VAL A 244 -23.58 -0.06 -9.38
C VAL A 244 -22.95 -1.34 -9.89
N VAL A 245 -22.11 -1.27 -10.93
CA VAL A 245 -21.41 -2.44 -11.47
C VAL A 245 -20.45 -3.05 -10.45
N ALA A 246 -19.73 -2.22 -9.68
CA ALA A 246 -18.84 -2.70 -8.63
C ALA A 246 -19.61 -3.42 -7.51
N VAL A 247 -20.69 -2.82 -7.00
CA VAL A 247 -21.48 -3.39 -5.89
C VAL A 247 -22.21 -4.65 -6.32
N VAL A 248 -22.89 -4.62 -7.46
CA VAL A 248 -23.62 -5.77 -8.00
C VAL A 248 -22.65 -6.88 -8.37
N GLY A 249 -21.54 -6.54 -9.07
CA GLY A 249 -20.49 -7.48 -9.43
C GLY A 249 -19.86 -8.14 -8.20
N PHE A 250 -19.59 -7.36 -7.14
CA PHE A 250 -19.10 -7.90 -5.86
C PHE A 250 -20.09 -8.86 -5.20
N ALA A 251 -21.38 -8.53 -5.18
CA ALA A 251 -22.41 -9.41 -4.62
C ALA A 251 -22.48 -10.75 -5.38
N PHE A 252 -22.50 -10.71 -6.72
CA PHE A 252 -22.46 -11.93 -7.54
C PHE A 252 -21.14 -12.69 -7.36
N PHE A 253 -20.01 -12.00 -7.27
CA PHE A 253 -18.72 -12.62 -6.99
C PHE A 253 -18.73 -13.38 -5.66
N LEU A 254 -19.23 -12.77 -4.57
CA LEU A 254 -19.32 -13.44 -3.27
C LEU A 254 -20.22 -14.68 -3.31
N ILE A 255 -21.39 -14.58 -3.95
CA ILE A 255 -22.31 -15.71 -4.09
C ILE A 255 -21.63 -16.84 -4.87
N TRP A 256 -20.98 -16.51 -5.99
CA TRP A 256 -20.30 -17.48 -6.85
C TRP A 256 -19.15 -18.18 -6.13
N GLU A 257 -18.21 -17.43 -5.55
CA GLU A 257 -17.04 -17.98 -4.86
C GLU A 257 -17.39 -18.82 -3.61
N LEU A 258 -18.58 -18.59 -3.01
CA LEU A 258 -19.05 -19.37 -1.87
C LEU A 258 -19.79 -20.66 -2.28
N THR A 259 -20.22 -20.77 -3.53
CA THR A 259 -21.00 -21.90 -4.07
C THR A 259 -20.22 -22.77 -5.05
N GLU A 260 -19.12 -22.26 -5.61
CA GLU A 260 -18.25 -22.97 -6.55
C GLU A 260 -17.35 -23.99 -5.84
N ASP A 261 -17.21 -25.18 -6.41
CA ASP A 261 -16.37 -26.26 -5.85
C ASP A 261 -14.87 -25.95 -5.95
N HIS A 262 -14.48 -25.22 -6.99
CA HIS A 262 -13.08 -24.84 -7.26
C HIS A 262 -12.93 -23.33 -7.45
N PRO A 263 -13.21 -22.53 -6.40
CA PRO A 263 -13.21 -21.08 -6.50
C PRO A 263 -11.81 -20.53 -6.81
N VAL A 264 -11.76 -19.39 -7.51
CA VAL A 264 -10.50 -18.69 -7.81
C VAL A 264 -9.92 -18.09 -6.54
N VAL A 265 -10.78 -17.62 -5.63
CA VAL A 265 -10.41 -17.00 -4.36
C VAL A 265 -10.96 -17.81 -3.20
N ASP A 266 -10.09 -18.34 -2.35
CA ASP A 266 -10.50 -19.14 -1.18
C ASP A 266 -11.09 -18.25 -0.06
N LEU A 267 -12.38 -17.91 -0.18
CA LEU A 267 -13.11 -17.15 0.85
C LEU A 267 -13.31 -17.93 2.16
N THR A 268 -13.08 -19.25 2.16
CA THR A 268 -13.20 -20.07 3.40
C THR A 268 -12.16 -19.66 4.45
N LEU A 269 -11.10 -18.97 4.07
CA LEU A 269 -10.11 -18.38 4.97
C LEU A 269 -10.75 -17.43 5.99
N PHE A 270 -11.81 -16.70 5.58
CA PHE A 270 -12.54 -15.80 6.49
C PHE A 270 -13.34 -16.51 7.59
N LYS A 271 -13.51 -17.84 7.53
CA LYS A 271 -14.04 -18.63 8.65
C LYS A 271 -13.06 -18.66 9.84
N GLY A 272 -11.77 -18.43 9.57
CA GLY A 272 -10.74 -18.34 10.60
C GLY A 272 -10.80 -17.02 11.35
N ARG A 273 -11.01 -17.06 12.69
CA ARG A 273 -11.12 -15.85 13.54
C ARG A 273 -9.89 -14.93 13.43
N ASN A 274 -8.68 -15.50 13.45
CA ASN A 274 -7.44 -14.74 13.34
C ASN A 274 -7.28 -14.11 11.95
N PHE A 275 -7.65 -14.85 10.91
CA PHE A 275 -7.62 -14.36 9.55
C PHE A 275 -8.58 -13.18 9.37
N SER A 276 -9.86 -13.36 9.70
CA SER A 276 -10.89 -12.32 9.50
C SER A 276 -10.60 -11.04 10.29
N ALA A 277 -10.42 -11.17 11.61
CA ALA A 277 -10.17 -10.00 12.46
C ALA A 277 -8.83 -9.33 12.14
N GLY A 278 -7.80 -10.13 11.83
CA GLY A 278 -6.49 -9.63 11.44
C GLY A 278 -6.51 -8.91 10.09
N VAL A 279 -7.19 -9.47 9.08
CA VAL A 279 -7.32 -8.83 7.75
C VAL A 279 -8.11 -7.52 7.84
N VAL A 280 -9.19 -7.46 8.62
CA VAL A 280 -9.92 -6.21 8.83
C VAL A 280 -9.02 -5.18 9.52
N ALA A 281 -8.35 -5.56 10.61
CA ALA A 281 -7.47 -4.65 11.35
C ALA A 281 -6.33 -4.09 10.46
N ILE A 282 -5.62 -4.97 9.74
CA ILE A 282 -4.50 -4.54 8.90
C ILE A 282 -4.95 -3.70 7.70
N SER A 283 -6.09 -4.05 7.09
CA SER A 283 -6.57 -3.39 5.88
C SER A 283 -7.12 -2.00 6.16
N VAL A 284 -7.96 -1.84 7.19
CA VAL A 284 -8.47 -0.52 7.58
C VAL A 284 -7.35 0.38 8.07
N ALA A 285 -6.43 -0.14 8.90
CA ALA A 285 -5.27 0.61 9.36
C ALA A 285 -4.35 1.02 8.19
N TYR A 286 -4.16 0.14 7.21
CA TYR A 286 -3.40 0.46 6.00
C TYR A 286 -4.08 1.54 5.16
N GLY A 287 -5.41 1.51 5.04
CA GLY A 287 -6.18 2.56 4.38
C GLY A 287 -6.01 3.92 5.04
N LEU A 288 -6.10 3.98 6.38
CA LEU A 288 -5.85 5.20 7.15
C LEU A 288 -4.41 5.71 6.97
N PHE A 289 -3.44 4.80 7.06
CA PHE A 289 -2.03 5.13 6.85
C PHE A 289 -1.79 5.66 5.43
N PHE A 290 -2.33 4.98 4.40
CA PHE A 290 -2.10 5.35 3.01
C PHE A 290 -2.78 6.67 2.63
N GLY A 291 -3.99 6.92 3.15
CA GLY A 291 -4.66 8.22 3.02
C GLY A 291 -3.82 9.36 3.58
N ASN A 292 -3.25 9.17 4.77
CA ASN A 292 -2.36 10.17 5.38
C ASN A 292 -1.00 10.30 4.64
N LEU A 293 -0.53 9.20 4.03
CA LEU A 293 0.68 9.22 3.19
C LEU A 293 0.50 10.09 1.94
N VAL A 294 -0.73 10.21 1.43
CA VAL A 294 -1.07 11.08 0.30
C VAL A 294 -1.26 12.53 0.75
N ILE A 295 -2.00 12.75 1.85
CA ILE A 295 -2.36 14.10 2.32
C ILE A 295 -1.13 14.89 2.79
N LEU A 296 -0.23 14.26 3.56
CA LEU A 296 0.90 14.99 4.17
C LEU A 296 1.82 15.66 3.15
N PRO A 297 2.37 14.98 2.13
CA PRO A 297 3.24 15.63 1.16
C PRO A 297 2.49 16.64 0.29
N LEU A 298 1.21 16.37 -0.02
CA LEU A 298 0.39 17.30 -0.79
C LEU A 298 0.18 18.59 -0.01
N TRP A 299 -0.15 18.50 1.28
CA TRP A 299 -0.28 19.64 2.17
C TRP A 299 1.03 20.42 2.32
N LEU A 300 2.17 19.74 2.53
CA LEU A 300 3.49 20.39 2.62
C LEU A 300 3.82 21.20 1.36
N GLN A 301 3.51 20.68 0.17
CA GLN A 301 3.82 21.34 -1.08
C GLN A 301 2.84 22.46 -1.41
N THR A 302 1.53 22.26 -1.25
CA THR A 302 0.51 23.19 -1.70
C THR A 302 0.21 24.30 -0.69
N ILE A 303 0.34 24.02 0.62
CA ILE A 303 -0.04 24.95 1.69
C ILE A 303 1.17 25.54 2.38
N VAL A 304 2.15 24.72 2.78
CA VAL A 304 3.36 25.20 3.48
C VAL A 304 4.39 25.76 2.50
N GLY A 305 4.34 25.34 1.22
CA GLY A 305 5.23 25.84 0.17
C GLY A 305 6.57 25.10 0.09
N TYR A 306 6.65 23.87 0.61
CA TYR A 306 7.85 23.04 0.50
C TYR A 306 8.02 22.54 -0.94
N THR A 307 9.27 22.33 -1.35
CA THR A 307 9.55 21.62 -2.59
C THR A 307 9.20 20.14 -2.45
N ALA A 308 9.02 19.44 -3.57
CA ALA A 308 8.79 17.99 -3.54
C ALA A 308 9.94 17.23 -2.84
N THR A 309 11.18 17.70 -3.02
CA THR A 309 12.37 17.16 -2.36
C THR A 309 12.31 17.37 -0.85
N ASP A 310 11.96 18.56 -0.37
CA ASP A 310 11.86 18.86 1.07
C ASP A 310 10.74 18.03 1.72
N ALA A 311 9.58 17.93 1.06
CA ALA A 311 8.49 17.09 1.52
C ALA A 311 8.92 15.61 1.62
N GLY A 312 9.68 15.12 0.64
CA GLY A 312 10.28 13.78 0.66
C GLY A 312 11.25 13.59 1.81
N LEU A 313 12.11 14.57 2.09
CA LEU A 313 13.07 14.54 3.21
C LEU A 313 12.36 14.53 4.58
N ILE A 314 11.24 15.24 4.72
CA ILE A 314 10.41 15.18 5.94
C ILE A 314 9.81 13.79 6.15
N MET A 315 9.50 13.06 5.06
CA MET A 315 8.92 11.72 5.15
C MET A 315 9.96 10.60 5.27
N ALA A 316 11.19 10.80 4.82
CA ALA A 316 12.25 9.78 4.79
C ALA A 316 12.54 9.13 6.17
N PRO A 317 12.49 9.82 7.32
CA PRO A 317 12.75 9.24 8.64
C PRO A 317 11.83 8.07 9.03
N VAL A 318 10.61 7.99 8.46
CA VAL A 318 9.71 6.83 8.64
C VAL A 318 10.42 5.54 8.25
N GLY A 319 11.07 5.53 7.08
CA GLY A 319 11.80 4.36 6.58
C GLY A 319 12.99 3.99 7.45
N ILE A 320 13.75 4.96 7.92
CA ILE A 320 14.97 4.75 8.73
C ILE A 320 14.63 4.01 10.03
N PHE A 321 13.66 4.50 10.79
CA PHE A 321 13.27 3.86 12.04
C PHE A 321 12.59 2.50 11.83
N ALA A 322 11.79 2.37 10.76
CA ALA A 322 11.22 1.08 10.39
C ALA A 322 12.31 0.04 10.10
N ILE A 323 13.39 0.39 9.37
CA ILE A 323 14.51 -0.50 9.09
C ILE A 323 15.24 -0.91 10.37
N ILE A 324 15.56 0.04 11.25
CA ILE A 324 16.33 -0.22 12.47
C ILE A 324 15.55 -1.09 13.46
N LEU A 325 14.25 -0.82 13.63
CA LEU A 325 13.43 -1.49 14.63
C LEU A 325 12.83 -2.81 14.17
N SER A 326 12.58 -3.01 12.86
CA SER A 326 11.98 -4.25 12.36
C SER A 326 12.74 -5.52 12.74
N PRO A 327 14.09 -5.61 12.64
CA PRO A 327 14.81 -6.79 13.11
C PRO A 327 14.70 -7.01 14.62
N VAL A 328 14.64 -5.93 15.41
CA VAL A 328 14.48 -6.01 16.87
C VAL A 328 13.11 -6.59 17.23
N ILE A 329 12.05 -6.08 16.56
CA ILE A 329 10.69 -6.59 16.73
C ILE A 329 10.60 -8.05 16.25
N GLY A 330 11.13 -8.36 15.06
CA GLY A 330 11.11 -9.72 14.51
C GLY A 330 11.82 -10.75 15.39
N LYS A 331 12.93 -10.37 16.04
CA LYS A 331 13.67 -11.24 16.97
C LYS A 331 12.92 -11.49 18.27
N ASN A 332 12.22 -10.48 18.79
CA ASN A 332 11.57 -10.54 20.10
C ASN A 332 10.10 -11.00 20.04
N LEU A 333 9.44 -10.86 18.89
CA LEU A 333 8.02 -11.20 18.74
C LEU A 333 7.67 -12.64 19.15
N PRO A 334 8.49 -13.69 18.87
CA PRO A 334 8.19 -15.05 19.33
C PRO A 334 8.10 -15.18 20.87
N LYS A 335 8.67 -14.23 21.63
CA LYS A 335 8.66 -14.22 23.10
C LYS A 335 7.52 -13.38 23.67
N MET A 336 6.81 -12.64 22.84
CA MET A 336 5.75 -11.70 23.20
C MET A 336 4.43 -12.10 22.58
N ASP A 337 3.33 -11.68 23.18
CA ASP A 337 2.03 -11.78 22.50
C ASP A 337 1.96 -10.71 21.39
N ALA A 338 1.82 -11.17 20.16
CA ALA A 338 1.74 -10.32 18.97
C ALA A 338 0.64 -9.24 19.05
N ARG A 339 -0.43 -9.51 19.83
CA ARG A 339 -1.54 -8.57 20.04
C ARG A 339 -1.09 -7.32 20.81
N TRP A 340 -0.24 -7.46 21.83
CA TRP A 340 0.29 -6.31 22.58
C TRP A 340 1.18 -5.44 21.69
N VAL A 341 2.03 -6.07 20.86
CA VAL A 341 2.89 -5.33 19.93
C VAL A 341 2.06 -4.57 18.89
N ALA A 342 1.01 -5.21 18.33
CA ALA A 342 0.08 -4.57 17.40
C ALA A 342 -0.72 -3.43 18.08
N THR A 343 -1.15 -3.63 19.33
CA THR A 343 -1.83 -2.59 20.12
C THR A 343 -0.92 -1.38 20.34
N THR A 344 0.35 -1.61 20.69
CA THR A 344 1.33 -0.53 20.83
C THR A 344 1.54 0.21 19.53
N ALA A 345 1.60 -0.50 18.38
CA ALA A 345 1.66 0.13 17.07
C ALA A 345 0.46 1.06 16.80
N PHE A 346 -0.75 0.59 17.08
CA PHE A 346 -1.98 1.38 16.85
C PHE A 346 -2.06 2.59 17.78
N LEU A 347 -1.68 2.46 19.06
CA LEU A 347 -1.58 3.60 19.98
C LEU A 347 -0.51 4.60 19.52
N THR A 348 0.61 4.11 19.00
CA THR A 348 1.66 4.99 18.46
C THR A 348 1.18 5.72 17.21
N PHE A 349 0.47 5.05 16.30
CA PHE A 349 -0.17 5.72 15.15
C PHE A 349 -1.20 6.75 15.61
N ALA A 350 -2.06 6.40 16.56
CA ALA A 350 -3.03 7.34 17.13
C ALA A 350 -2.36 8.59 17.70
N LEU A 351 -1.25 8.41 18.45
CA LEU A 351 -0.45 9.52 18.97
C LEU A 351 0.13 10.38 17.83
N VAL A 352 0.71 9.77 16.81
CA VAL A 352 1.29 10.48 15.65
C VAL A 352 0.24 11.32 14.95
N PHE A 353 -0.93 10.75 14.67
CA PHE A 353 -2.00 11.47 13.98
C PHE A 353 -2.66 12.52 14.88
N TRP A 354 -2.74 12.26 16.19
CA TRP A 354 -3.14 13.29 17.15
C TRP A 354 -2.15 14.46 17.17
N MET A 355 -0.84 14.21 17.16
CA MET A 355 0.17 15.29 17.05
C MET A 355 -0.02 16.09 15.76
N ARG A 356 -0.24 15.42 14.62
CA ARG A 356 -0.46 16.08 13.32
C ARG A 356 -1.76 16.87 13.27
N SER A 357 -2.79 16.49 14.01
CA SER A 357 -4.05 17.24 14.06
C SER A 357 -3.94 18.63 14.71
N HIS A 358 -2.77 18.95 15.25
CA HIS A 358 -2.44 20.26 15.81
C HIS A 358 -1.42 21.05 14.97
N PHE A 359 -1.19 20.64 13.72
CA PHE A 359 -0.31 21.37 12.83
C PHE A 359 -0.90 22.74 12.48
N THR A 360 -0.02 23.69 12.17
CA THR A 360 -0.35 25.06 11.77
C THR A 360 0.36 25.40 10.47
N THR A 361 -0.07 26.45 9.78
CA THR A 361 0.58 26.91 8.56
C THR A 361 1.97 27.50 8.80
N GLN A 362 2.31 27.84 10.06
CA GLN A 362 3.63 28.36 10.49
C GLN A 362 4.41 27.29 11.27
N ILE A 363 4.42 26.07 10.74
CA ILE A 363 5.07 24.95 11.41
C ILE A 363 6.57 24.93 11.16
N ASP A 364 7.35 24.62 12.21
CA ASP A 364 8.78 24.40 12.08
C ASP A 364 9.11 22.95 11.68
N THR A 365 10.32 22.77 11.14
CA THR A 365 10.78 21.46 10.63
C THR A 365 10.79 20.38 11.72
N TRP A 366 11.14 20.73 12.98
CA TRP A 366 11.18 19.74 14.06
C TRP A 366 9.79 19.22 14.45
N THR A 367 8.80 20.11 14.44
CA THR A 367 7.40 19.72 14.72
C THR A 367 6.86 18.79 13.63
N LEU A 368 7.38 18.86 12.39
CA LEU A 368 7.07 17.90 11.30
C LEU A 368 7.84 16.58 11.48
N LEU A 369 9.13 16.65 11.84
CA LEU A 369 10.00 15.48 11.91
C LEU A 369 9.67 14.55 13.10
N ILE A 370 9.34 15.08 14.28
CA ILE A 370 9.10 14.27 15.48
C ILE A 370 7.96 13.25 15.25
N PRO A 371 6.74 13.63 14.78
CA PRO A 371 5.70 12.65 14.49
C PRO A 371 6.12 11.64 13.42
N THR A 372 6.91 12.08 12.43
CA THR A 372 7.39 11.22 11.34
C THR A 372 8.38 10.16 11.84
N LEU A 373 9.28 10.53 12.74
CA LEU A 373 10.20 9.61 13.42
C LEU A 373 9.43 8.56 14.25
N ILE A 374 8.47 9.02 15.06
CA ILE A 374 7.63 8.14 15.88
C ILE A 374 6.80 7.19 15.00
N GLN A 375 6.32 7.66 13.85
CA GLN A 375 5.59 6.85 12.88
C GLN A 375 6.44 5.69 12.35
N GLY A 376 7.73 5.87 12.14
CA GLY A 376 8.65 4.81 11.74
C GLY A 376 8.69 3.66 12.75
N ALA A 377 8.66 3.97 14.04
CA ALA A 377 8.56 2.95 15.10
C ALA A 377 7.20 2.22 15.06
N ALA A 378 6.11 2.95 14.87
CA ALA A 378 4.78 2.34 14.70
C ALA A 378 4.75 1.37 13.53
N MET A 379 5.34 1.74 12.38
CA MET A 379 5.39 0.90 11.19
C MET A 379 6.12 -0.43 11.42
N ALA A 380 7.25 -0.41 12.15
CA ALA A 380 7.98 -1.63 12.50
C ALA A 380 7.12 -2.58 13.36
N MET A 381 6.30 -2.03 14.26
CA MET A 381 5.41 -2.80 15.14
C MET A 381 4.05 -3.14 14.50
N PHE A 382 3.77 -2.69 13.27
CA PHE A 382 2.49 -2.85 12.61
C PHE A 382 2.42 -4.13 11.75
N PHE A 383 3.25 -4.22 10.71
CA PHE A 383 3.14 -5.28 9.71
C PHE A 383 3.50 -6.66 10.26
N ILE A 384 4.57 -6.75 11.06
CA ILE A 384 5.11 -8.03 11.51
C ILE A 384 4.12 -8.80 12.40
N PRO A 385 3.59 -8.20 13.50
CA PRO A 385 2.68 -8.92 14.37
C PRO A 385 1.33 -9.21 13.72
N LEU A 386 0.76 -8.29 12.95
CA LEU A 386 -0.53 -8.50 12.29
C LEU A 386 -0.45 -9.60 11.24
N THR A 387 0.60 -9.62 10.40
CA THR A 387 0.81 -10.69 9.45
C THR A 387 1.02 -12.03 10.15
N SER A 388 1.77 -12.06 11.26
CA SER A 388 1.96 -13.27 12.08
C SER A 388 0.63 -13.79 12.64
N ILE A 389 -0.26 -12.91 13.10
CA ILE A 389 -1.61 -13.26 13.58
C ILE A 389 -2.46 -13.82 12.43
N ILE A 390 -2.51 -13.13 11.29
CA ILE A 390 -3.32 -13.51 10.12
C ILE A 390 -2.96 -14.90 9.62
N LEU A 391 -1.67 -15.21 9.54
CA LEU A 391 -1.17 -16.49 9.01
C LEU A 391 -1.06 -17.59 10.07
N SER A 392 -1.32 -17.27 11.35
CA SER A 392 -1.21 -18.24 12.44
C SER A 392 -2.25 -19.35 12.32
N GLY A 393 -1.81 -20.61 12.52
CA GLY A 393 -2.69 -21.79 12.51
C GLY A 393 -3.16 -22.25 11.14
N LEU A 394 -2.64 -21.66 10.05
CA LEU A 394 -2.90 -22.09 8.68
C LEU A 394 -1.94 -23.21 8.27
N ALA A 395 -2.45 -24.19 7.49
CA ALA A 395 -1.62 -25.19 6.85
C ALA A 395 -0.67 -24.53 5.83
N PRO A 396 0.58 -25.03 5.68
CA PRO A 396 1.57 -24.44 4.77
C PRO A 396 1.07 -24.26 3.33
N GLU A 397 0.26 -25.17 2.84
CA GLU A 397 -0.31 -25.16 1.49
C GLU A 397 -1.30 -23.99 1.28
N ARG A 398 -1.91 -23.49 2.37
CA ARG A 398 -2.87 -22.38 2.33
C ARG A 398 -2.22 -21.00 2.51
N ILE A 399 -0.95 -20.93 2.90
CA ILE A 399 -0.23 -19.66 3.13
C ILE A 399 -0.21 -18.78 1.87
N PRO A 400 0.08 -19.27 0.65
CA PRO A 400 0.05 -18.43 -0.55
C PRO A 400 -1.32 -17.81 -0.81
N ALA A 401 -2.40 -18.59 -0.66
CA ALA A 401 -3.77 -18.09 -0.84
C ALA A 401 -4.13 -17.05 0.24
N ALA A 402 -3.81 -17.34 1.50
CA ALA A 402 -4.05 -16.44 2.63
C ALA A 402 -3.25 -15.13 2.49
N SER A 403 -1.99 -15.22 2.09
CA SER A 403 -1.14 -14.07 1.84
C SER A 403 -1.67 -13.25 0.65
N GLY A 404 -2.07 -13.91 -0.45
CA GLY A 404 -2.69 -13.26 -1.60
C GLY A 404 -3.95 -12.50 -1.21
N LEU A 405 -4.91 -13.18 -0.57
CA LEU A 405 -6.19 -12.58 -0.18
C LEU A 405 -6.01 -11.43 0.83
N SER A 406 -5.17 -11.62 1.85
CA SER A 406 -4.86 -10.58 2.84
C SER A 406 -4.20 -9.35 2.20
N ASN A 407 -3.23 -9.54 1.29
CA ASN A 407 -2.60 -8.44 0.57
C ASN A 407 -3.57 -7.74 -0.39
N PHE A 408 -4.44 -8.50 -1.07
CA PHE A 408 -5.49 -7.95 -1.92
C PHE A 408 -6.40 -6.99 -1.15
N VAL A 409 -7.01 -7.46 -0.05
CA VAL A 409 -7.91 -6.62 0.77
C VAL A 409 -7.17 -5.39 1.30
N ARG A 410 -5.95 -5.55 1.78
CA ARG A 410 -5.11 -4.46 2.26
C ARG A 410 -4.84 -3.40 1.19
N ILE A 411 -4.45 -3.81 -0.03
CA ILE A 411 -4.16 -2.89 -1.15
C ILE A 411 -5.44 -2.16 -1.57
N MET A 412 -6.57 -2.87 -1.66
CA MET A 412 -7.87 -2.27 -1.95
C MET A 412 -8.24 -1.18 -0.93
N PHE A 413 -8.08 -1.46 0.36
CA PHE A 413 -8.32 -0.46 1.42
C PHE A 413 -7.32 0.70 1.37
N GLY A 414 -6.10 0.48 0.89
CA GLY A 414 -5.14 1.55 0.61
C GLY A 414 -5.66 2.55 -0.42
N GLY A 415 -6.16 2.06 -1.56
CA GLY A 415 -6.78 2.88 -2.59
C GLY A 415 -8.03 3.61 -2.11
N ILE A 416 -8.93 2.88 -1.42
CA ILE A 416 -10.13 3.45 -0.80
C ILE A 416 -9.76 4.56 0.20
N GLY A 417 -8.77 4.31 1.06
CA GLY A 417 -8.30 5.25 2.07
C GLY A 417 -7.73 6.52 1.45
N ALA A 418 -6.93 6.41 0.39
CA ALA A 418 -6.39 7.56 -0.34
C ALA A 418 -7.51 8.40 -0.96
N SER A 419 -8.45 7.76 -1.66
CA SER A 419 -9.56 8.42 -2.33
C SER A 419 -10.52 9.12 -1.34
N ILE A 420 -10.89 8.43 -0.25
CA ILE A 420 -11.74 9.00 0.80
C ILE A 420 -11.03 10.16 1.50
N SER A 421 -9.75 10.02 1.83
CA SER A 421 -9.00 11.08 2.54
C SER A 421 -8.90 12.35 1.71
N THR A 422 -8.59 12.25 0.42
CA THR A 422 -8.53 13.43 -0.46
C THR A 422 -9.89 14.09 -0.62
N THR A 423 -10.96 13.31 -0.74
CA THR A 423 -12.34 13.84 -0.84
C THR A 423 -12.77 14.52 0.45
N ILE A 424 -12.50 13.92 1.61
CA ILE A 424 -12.79 14.53 2.91
C ILE A 424 -12.01 15.84 3.05
N TRP A 425 -10.73 15.86 2.65
CA TRP A 425 -9.91 17.05 2.71
C TRP A 425 -10.52 18.22 1.93
N ASP A 426 -10.94 17.99 0.68
CA ASP A 426 -11.56 19.02 -0.16
C ASP A 426 -12.87 19.52 0.46
N ASN A 427 -13.76 18.60 0.89
CA ASN A 427 -15.04 18.94 1.48
C ASN A 427 -14.88 19.70 2.81
N ARG A 428 -13.95 19.26 3.68
CA ARG A 428 -13.68 19.93 4.94
C ARG A 428 -13.01 21.29 4.72
N SER A 429 -12.10 21.38 3.75
CA SER A 429 -11.48 22.65 3.36
C SER A 429 -12.53 23.66 2.86
N ALA A 430 -13.46 23.22 2.02
CA ALA A 430 -14.57 24.07 1.56
C ALA A 430 -15.46 24.52 2.71
N LEU A 431 -15.79 23.63 3.65
CA LEU A 431 -16.58 23.95 4.84
C LEU A 431 -15.88 24.99 5.72
N HIS A 432 -14.60 24.75 6.06
CA HIS A 432 -13.82 25.68 6.88
C HIS A 432 -13.59 27.01 6.17
N HIS A 433 -13.42 27.00 4.84
CA HIS A 433 -13.33 28.22 4.03
C HIS A 433 -14.61 29.04 4.16
N ALA A 434 -15.79 28.44 3.97
CA ALA A 434 -17.06 29.12 4.12
C ALA A 434 -17.22 29.74 5.53
N GLN A 435 -16.87 29.00 6.58
CA GLN A 435 -16.92 29.49 7.97
C GLN A 435 -15.97 30.66 8.23
N LEU A 436 -14.74 30.60 7.69
CA LEU A 436 -13.75 31.67 7.85
C LEU A 436 -14.13 32.94 7.08
N VAL A 437 -14.69 32.79 5.88
CA VAL A 437 -15.14 33.94 5.05
C VAL A 437 -16.29 34.69 5.71
N GLU A 438 -17.18 34.05 6.47
CA GLU A 438 -18.24 34.74 7.23
C GLU A 438 -17.67 35.80 8.19
N HIS A 439 -16.47 35.59 8.70
CA HIS A 439 -15.77 36.52 9.57
C HIS A 439 -14.90 37.55 8.82
N ALA A 440 -14.72 37.43 7.51
CA ALA A 440 -13.92 38.32 6.68
C ALA A 440 -14.81 39.49 6.16
N ASN A 441 -15.25 40.37 7.05
CA ASN A 441 -16.10 41.48 6.70
C ASN A 441 -15.62 42.79 7.34
N ALA A 442 -16.15 43.92 6.88
CA ALA A 442 -15.75 45.26 7.31
C ALA A 442 -16.00 45.55 8.80
N TYR A 443 -16.85 44.77 9.47
CA TYR A 443 -17.14 44.90 10.91
C TYR A 443 -16.17 44.12 11.79
N ASN A 444 -15.33 43.26 11.19
CA ASN A 444 -14.33 42.50 11.93
C ASN A 444 -13.03 43.34 12.05
N PRO A 445 -12.59 43.71 13.27
CA PRO A 445 -11.37 44.51 13.46
C PRO A 445 -10.11 43.84 12.93
N ALA A 446 -10.01 42.50 13.01
CA ALA A 446 -8.87 41.77 12.47
C ALA A 446 -8.78 41.85 10.96
N TYR A 447 -9.93 41.73 10.26
CA TYR A 447 -10.00 41.85 8.81
C TYR A 447 -9.64 43.27 8.35
N THR A 448 -10.24 44.30 8.96
CA THR A 448 -9.96 45.71 8.61
C THR A 448 -8.51 46.10 8.94
N SER A 449 -7.95 45.63 10.04
CA SER A 449 -6.53 45.84 10.38
C SER A 449 -5.62 45.19 9.33
N SER A 450 -5.91 43.97 8.89
CA SER A 450 -5.12 43.27 7.87
C SER A 450 -5.19 43.98 6.51
N ILE A 451 -6.38 44.44 6.08
CA ILE A 451 -6.53 45.25 4.86
C ILE A 451 -5.70 46.51 4.95
N ASN A 452 -5.78 47.25 6.09
CA ASN A 452 -5.03 48.49 6.29
C ASN A 452 -3.50 48.24 6.26
N GLN A 453 -3.03 47.14 6.83
CA GLN A 453 -1.62 46.76 6.80
C GLN A 453 -1.13 46.49 5.37
N TYR A 454 -1.88 45.73 4.57
CA TYR A 454 -1.53 45.46 3.18
C TYR A 454 -1.57 46.76 2.31
N THR A 455 -2.56 47.62 2.54
CA THR A 455 -2.64 48.92 1.82
C THR A 455 -1.54 49.86 2.22
N GLN A 456 -1.10 49.88 3.48
CA GLN A 456 0.09 50.66 3.92
C GLN A 456 1.39 50.15 3.29
N LEU A 457 1.47 48.87 2.95
CA LEU A 457 2.57 48.26 2.18
C LEU A 457 2.49 48.56 0.68
N GLY A 458 1.54 49.41 0.23
CA GLY A 458 1.37 49.82 -1.15
C GLY A 458 0.51 48.91 -2.03
N MET A 459 -0.16 47.92 -1.45
CA MET A 459 -1.06 47.05 -2.22
C MET A 459 -2.39 47.76 -2.51
N PRO A 460 -2.89 47.76 -3.75
CA PRO A 460 -4.27 48.16 -4.04
C PRO A 460 -5.28 47.26 -3.26
N ASN A 461 -6.45 47.82 -2.89
CA ASN A 461 -7.47 47.12 -2.12
C ASN A 461 -7.84 45.76 -2.72
N LEU A 462 -7.92 45.63 -4.04
CA LEU A 462 -8.22 44.38 -4.72
C LEU A 462 -7.13 43.32 -4.46
N GLN A 463 -5.86 43.73 -4.49
CA GLN A 463 -4.75 42.81 -4.21
C GLN A 463 -4.66 42.47 -2.72
N ALA A 464 -4.96 43.42 -1.80
CA ALA A 464 -5.03 43.17 -0.37
C ALA A 464 -6.12 42.15 -0.04
N ASN A 465 -7.31 42.29 -0.63
CA ASN A 465 -8.38 41.28 -0.50
C ASN A 465 -7.98 39.92 -1.04
N GLY A 466 -7.31 39.86 -2.20
CA GLY A 466 -6.79 38.60 -2.76
C GLY A 466 -5.71 37.94 -1.88
N ALA A 467 -4.90 38.75 -1.17
CA ALA A 467 -3.92 38.23 -0.22
C ALA A 467 -4.60 37.62 1.01
N ILE A 468 -5.64 38.27 1.55
CA ILE A 468 -6.42 37.72 2.69
C ILE A 468 -7.14 36.46 2.27
N GLU A 469 -7.77 36.43 1.08
CA GLU A 469 -8.44 35.26 0.54
C GLU A 469 -7.49 34.07 0.45
N ARG A 470 -6.25 34.28 0.00
CA ARG A 470 -5.22 33.24 -0.03
C ARG A 470 -4.91 32.72 1.38
N VAL A 471 -4.79 33.59 2.38
CA VAL A 471 -4.55 33.19 3.78
C VAL A 471 -5.74 32.37 4.31
N ILE A 472 -6.99 32.81 4.03
CA ILE A 472 -8.19 32.07 4.43
C ILE A 472 -8.21 30.68 3.80
N SER A 473 -7.96 30.60 2.49
CA SER A 473 -7.89 29.32 1.77
C SER A 473 -6.82 28.39 2.33
N GLN A 474 -5.61 28.93 2.66
CA GLN A 474 -4.54 28.14 3.28
C GLN A 474 -4.94 27.63 4.68
N GLN A 475 -5.56 28.46 5.51
CA GLN A 475 -6.04 28.08 6.83
C GLN A 475 -7.16 27.03 6.75
N ALA A 476 -8.10 27.20 5.82
CA ALA A 476 -9.17 26.25 5.59
C ALA A 476 -8.66 24.88 5.18
N ALA A 477 -7.72 24.83 4.24
CA ALA A 477 -7.07 23.59 3.82
C ALA A 477 -6.26 22.93 4.96
N MET A 478 -5.63 23.74 5.80
CA MET A 478 -4.94 23.28 7.01
C MET A 478 -5.91 22.61 7.99
N LEU A 479 -7.03 23.28 8.30
CA LEU A 479 -8.06 22.73 9.20
C LEU A 479 -8.66 21.45 8.64
N GLY A 480 -8.89 21.39 7.33
CA GLY A 480 -9.36 20.16 6.66
C GLY A 480 -8.39 18.99 6.81
N ALA A 481 -7.07 19.25 6.72
CA ALA A 481 -6.05 18.22 6.96
C ALA A 481 -6.02 17.78 8.44
N ASN A 482 -6.15 18.72 9.37
CA ASN A 482 -6.22 18.44 10.81
C ASN A 482 -7.40 17.54 11.17
N ASP A 483 -8.57 17.76 10.55
CA ASP A 483 -9.75 16.90 10.72
C ASP A 483 -9.45 15.44 10.32
N ILE A 484 -8.76 15.23 9.19
CA ILE A 484 -8.39 13.88 8.73
C ILE A 484 -7.41 13.23 9.71
N PHE A 485 -6.40 13.96 10.17
CA PHE A 485 -5.46 13.45 11.16
C PHE A 485 -6.17 13.08 12.46
N TRP A 486 -7.09 13.90 12.92
CA TRP A 486 -7.87 13.63 14.12
C TRP A 486 -8.76 12.38 13.96
N ILE A 487 -9.51 12.28 12.86
CA ILE A 487 -10.36 11.12 12.55
C ILE A 487 -9.48 9.85 12.50
N SER A 488 -8.32 9.92 11.84
CA SER A 488 -7.38 8.81 11.77
C SER A 488 -6.90 8.38 13.16
N ALA A 489 -6.56 9.33 14.04
CA ALA A 489 -6.15 9.04 15.42
C ALA A 489 -7.25 8.25 16.18
N VAL A 490 -8.49 8.69 16.10
CA VAL A 490 -9.63 8.02 16.75
C VAL A 490 -9.85 6.63 16.17
N LEU A 491 -9.83 6.48 14.84
CA LEU A 491 -10.04 5.19 14.19
C LEU A 491 -8.94 4.17 14.52
N PHE A 492 -7.68 4.59 14.67
CA PHE A 492 -6.62 3.69 15.14
C PHE A 492 -6.88 3.15 16.55
N ILE A 493 -7.45 3.97 17.45
CA ILE A 493 -7.87 3.51 18.78
C ILE A 493 -9.01 2.48 18.67
N VAL A 494 -10.02 2.76 17.83
CA VAL A 494 -11.15 1.84 17.61
C VAL A 494 -10.68 0.50 17.04
N LEU A 495 -9.69 0.51 16.15
CA LEU A 495 -9.15 -0.71 15.54
C LEU A 495 -8.46 -1.65 16.54
N ILE A 496 -8.07 -1.18 17.73
CA ILE A 496 -7.53 -2.02 18.80
C ILE A 496 -8.52 -3.13 19.17
N VAL A 497 -9.83 -2.86 19.12
CA VAL A 497 -10.87 -3.85 19.39
C VAL A 497 -10.72 -5.07 18.47
N PHE A 498 -10.45 -4.87 17.17
CA PHE A 498 -10.27 -5.96 16.21
C PHE A 498 -9.03 -6.81 16.49
N ILE A 499 -7.96 -6.21 17.03
CA ILE A 499 -6.76 -6.96 17.46
C ILE A 499 -7.14 -7.92 18.61
N TRP A 500 -7.90 -7.45 19.58
CA TRP A 500 -8.31 -8.28 20.74
C TRP A 500 -9.39 -9.29 20.42
N LEU A 501 -10.07 -9.19 19.29
CA LEU A 501 -10.90 -10.25 18.76
C LEU A 501 -10.08 -11.46 18.27
N THR A 502 -8.79 -11.31 17.98
CA THR A 502 -7.92 -12.42 17.56
C THR A 502 -7.52 -13.31 18.74
N LYS A 503 -7.16 -14.56 18.46
CA LYS A 503 -6.54 -15.46 19.45
C LYS A 503 -5.01 -15.23 19.45
N PRO A 504 -4.31 -15.44 20.58
CA PRO A 504 -2.87 -15.41 20.62
C PRO A 504 -2.29 -16.29 19.51
N ALA A 505 -1.33 -15.77 18.74
CA ALA A 505 -0.60 -16.58 17.79
C ALA A 505 0.22 -17.62 18.58
N LYS A 506 -0.15 -18.89 18.50
CA LYS A 506 0.65 -19.97 19.11
C LYS A 506 1.99 -20.01 18.38
N SER A 507 3.09 -19.78 19.09
CA SER A 507 4.41 -20.08 18.56
C SER A 507 4.45 -21.59 18.28
N ALA A 508 4.96 -21.99 17.10
CA ALA A 508 5.04 -23.38 16.68
C ALA A 508 5.87 -24.29 17.64
N GLY A 509 6.55 -23.72 18.64
CA GLY A 509 7.24 -24.45 19.69
C GLY A 509 6.37 -24.90 20.87
N GLY A 510 5.12 -24.42 20.98
CA GLY A 510 4.24 -24.82 22.10
C GLY A 510 3.43 -26.10 21.87
N ALA A 511 3.35 -26.57 20.62
CA ALA A 511 2.60 -27.79 20.31
C ALA A 511 3.42 -29.08 20.60
N GLU A 512 4.75 -29.04 20.50
CA GLU A 512 5.60 -30.19 20.87
C GLU A 512 5.78 -30.34 22.38
N ALA A 513 5.75 -29.24 23.15
CA ALA A 513 5.84 -29.30 24.62
C ALA A 513 4.53 -29.83 25.25
N ALA A 514 3.38 -29.69 24.59
CA ALA A 514 2.10 -30.22 25.08
C ALA A 514 1.86 -31.69 24.67
N ALA A 515 2.52 -32.17 23.62
CA ALA A 515 2.42 -33.58 23.17
C ALA A 515 3.38 -34.52 23.91
N GLY A 516 4.37 -33.97 24.63
CA GLY A 516 5.31 -34.75 25.45
C GLY A 516 4.95 -34.85 26.95
N ALA A 517 3.77 -34.35 27.35
CA ALA A 517 3.30 -34.35 28.75
C ALA A 517 2.03 -35.21 28.99
N HIS A 518 1.80 -36.23 28.13
CA HIS A 518 0.82 -37.29 28.39
C HIS A 518 1.44 -38.68 28.20
#